data_ff3014517bb4b9f5b07f69804aae896c
#
_entry.id   ff3014517bb4b9f5b07f69804aae896c
#
_cell.length_a   1.000
_cell.length_b   1.000
_cell.length_c   1.000
_cell.angle_alpha   90.00
_cell.angle_beta   90.00
_cell.angle_gamma   90.00
#
_symmetry.space_group_name_H-M   'P 1'
#
loop_
_entity.id
_entity.type
_entity.pdbx_description
1 polymer ?
#
loop_
_entity_poly.entity_id
_entity_poly.type
_entity_poly.pdbx_seq_one_letter_code
_entity_poly.pdbx_strand_id
1 'polypeptide(L)'
;HVLNFCFDSFIDTLMDNSEQCQCSLVAVGGYGRSELLPGSDIDLMILLSQQPGKQLETELSCFITFLWDIGLEVGHSVRTIEDCIEQGKTDVTVITNMIEARLICGDANLYERFQQAIDPSEMWSSREFFEAKLKEQQSRHLRYNDTAYNLEPNIKEGPGGLRDIQIVGWVAKRHFGTRTYLELIDRGFITSDEYQLLVQGQRHL
;
A
#
# COMPACT_ATOMS: atom_id res chain seq x y z
N HIS A 1 -3.94 17.42 4.21
CA HIS A 1 -4.14 18.77 3.61
C HIS A 1 -2.87 19.30 2.95
N VAL A 2 -1.68 19.22 3.61
CA VAL A 2 -0.42 19.74 3.03
C VAL A 2 -0.08 19.01 1.72
N LEU A 3 -0.12 17.68 1.70
CA LEU A 3 0.18 16.91 0.49
C LEU A 3 -0.78 17.24 -0.68
N ASN A 4 -2.08 17.41 -0.40
CA ASN A 4 -3.04 17.80 -1.42
C ASN A 4 -2.66 19.16 -2.01
N PHE A 5 -2.43 20.16 -1.17
CA PHE A 5 -2.06 21.50 -1.62
C PHE A 5 -0.77 21.50 -2.44
N CYS A 6 0.27 20.81 -1.97
CA CYS A 6 1.54 20.72 -2.70
C CYS A 6 1.39 20.01 -4.04
N PHE A 7 0.59 18.94 -4.09
CA PHE A 7 0.37 18.19 -5.32
C PHE A 7 -0.53 18.93 -6.31
N ASP A 8 -1.59 19.59 -5.83
CA ASP A 8 -2.45 20.40 -6.68
C ASP A 8 -1.66 21.56 -7.32
N SER A 9 -0.79 22.23 -6.55
CA SER A 9 0.12 23.26 -7.07
C SER A 9 1.13 22.70 -8.08
N PHE A 10 1.60 21.46 -7.88
CA PHE A 10 2.47 20.76 -8.83
C PHE A 10 1.72 20.44 -10.13
N ILE A 11 0.48 19.94 -10.04
CA ILE A 11 -0.38 19.67 -11.20
C ILE A 11 -0.66 20.95 -12.00
N ASP A 12 -0.99 22.05 -11.33
CA ASP A 12 -1.22 23.34 -12.01
C ASP A 12 0.01 23.77 -12.81
N THR A 13 1.22 23.58 -12.27
CA THR A 13 2.48 23.86 -12.97
C THR A 13 2.67 22.94 -14.20
N LEU A 14 2.28 21.66 -14.11
CA LEU A 14 2.33 20.73 -15.23
C LEU A 14 1.36 21.09 -16.33
N MET A 15 0.14 21.51 -15.98
CA MET A 15 -0.90 21.90 -16.96
C MET A 15 -0.49 23.12 -17.77
N ASP A 16 0.25 24.06 -17.17
CA ASP A 16 0.78 25.24 -17.88
C ASP A 16 1.88 24.87 -18.90
N ASN A 17 2.56 23.74 -18.71
CA ASN A 17 3.69 23.29 -19.54
C ASN A 17 3.33 22.33 -20.70
N SER A 18 2.06 22.18 -21.04
CA SER A 18 1.55 21.48 -22.26
C SER A 18 1.70 19.95 -22.32
N GLU A 19 2.19 19.25 -21.34
CA GLU A 19 2.09 17.79 -21.29
C GLU A 19 0.75 17.38 -20.65
N GLN A 20 -0.23 16.94 -21.46
CA GLN A 20 -1.52 16.41 -20.99
C GLN A 20 -1.35 15.02 -20.37
N CYS A 21 -0.52 14.90 -19.33
CA CYS A 21 -0.41 13.68 -18.57
C CYS A 21 -1.34 13.75 -17.36
N GLN A 22 -2.38 12.91 -17.35
CA GLN A 22 -3.19 12.73 -16.14
C GLN A 22 -2.35 12.05 -15.09
N CYS A 23 -2.39 12.56 -13.85
CA CYS A 23 -1.69 11.96 -12.74
C CYS A 23 -2.52 12.00 -11.45
N SER A 24 -2.20 11.08 -10.55
CA SER A 24 -2.85 10.97 -9.24
C SER A 24 -1.82 10.66 -8.18
N LEU A 25 -1.94 11.32 -7.03
CA LEU A 25 -1.17 11.00 -5.84
C LEU A 25 -1.94 9.97 -5.01
N VAL A 26 -1.30 8.86 -4.75
CA VAL A 26 -1.91 7.71 -4.11
C VAL A 26 -1.10 7.34 -2.87
N ALA A 27 -1.77 7.23 -1.72
CA ALA A 27 -1.19 6.65 -0.52
C ALA A 27 -1.17 5.12 -0.65
N VAL A 28 -0.06 4.48 -0.30
CA VAL A 28 0.10 3.03 -0.30
C VAL A 28 0.62 2.54 1.04
N GLY A 29 0.71 1.24 1.25
CA GLY A 29 1.23 0.67 2.49
C GLY A 29 0.47 1.14 3.74
N GLY A 30 1.20 1.47 4.81
CA GLY A 30 0.62 1.97 6.07
C GLY A 30 -0.18 3.26 5.90
N TYR A 31 0.29 4.15 5.05
CA TYR A 31 -0.41 5.40 4.76
C TYR A 31 -1.70 5.16 3.95
N GLY A 32 -1.70 4.18 3.05
CA GLY A 32 -2.90 3.75 2.33
C GLY A 32 -4.01 3.27 3.27
N ARG A 33 -3.65 2.50 4.30
CA ARG A 33 -4.57 2.02 5.35
C ARG A 33 -5.01 3.08 6.35
N SER A 34 -4.44 4.29 6.29
CA SER A 34 -4.62 5.34 7.31
C SER A 34 -4.07 4.94 8.71
N GLU A 35 -3.02 4.13 8.73
CA GLU A 35 -2.36 3.57 9.91
C GLU A 35 -0.94 4.12 10.06
N LEU A 36 -0.76 5.44 9.97
CA LEU A 36 0.53 6.06 10.25
C LEU A 36 0.75 6.15 11.77
N LEU A 37 1.85 5.57 12.20
CA LEU A 37 2.38 5.73 13.56
C LEU A 37 3.45 6.84 13.57
N PRO A 38 3.74 7.45 14.74
CA PRO A 38 4.86 8.36 14.86
C PRO A 38 6.17 7.72 14.38
N GLY A 39 6.89 8.37 13.47
CA GLY A 39 8.10 7.83 12.87
C GLY A 39 7.88 6.82 11.74
N SER A 40 6.64 6.67 11.25
CA SER A 40 6.38 5.88 10.03
C SER A 40 6.68 6.68 8.78
N ASP A 41 7.28 6.03 7.79
CA ASP A 41 7.45 6.59 6.46
C ASP A 41 6.09 6.85 5.78
N ILE A 42 6.02 7.91 4.99
CA ILE A 42 4.87 8.20 4.14
C ILE A 42 5.09 7.53 2.79
N ASP A 43 4.43 6.40 2.55
CA ASP A 43 4.53 5.69 1.28
C ASP A 43 3.57 6.29 0.25
N LEU A 44 4.13 6.84 -0.84
CA LEU A 44 3.41 7.47 -1.93
C LEU A 44 3.64 6.74 -3.26
N MET A 45 2.60 6.66 -4.06
CA MET A 45 2.68 6.30 -5.46
C MET A 45 2.13 7.45 -6.31
N ILE A 46 2.92 7.93 -7.26
CA ILE A 46 2.44 8.84 -8.30
C ILE A 46 2.02 7.97 -9.47
N LEU A 47 0.72 7.92 -9.71
CA LEU A 47 0.13 7.17 -10.80
C LEU A 47 0.01 8.06 -12.03
N LEU A 48 0.51 7.61 -13.16
CA LEU A 48 0.52 8.33 -14.43
C LEU A 48 -0.34 7.60 -15.47
N SER A 49 -0.98 8.36 -16.34
CA SER A 49 -1.76 7.80 -17.46
C SER A 49 -0.89 7.24 -18.60
N GLN A 50 0.38 7.63 -18.67
CA GLN A 50 1.37 7.19 -19.65
C GLN A 50 2.79 7.35 -19.10
N GLN A 51 3.77 6.75 -19.77
CA GLN A 51 5.18 6.90 -19.41
C GLN A 51 5.60 8.38 -19.47
N PRO A 52 6.32 8.88 -18.46
CA PRO A 52 6.70 10.28 -18.39
C PRO A 52 7.76 10.63 -19.44
N GLY A 53 7.61 11.80 -20.07
CA GLY A 53 8.69 12.41 -20.83
C GLY A 53 9.76 13.00 -19.89
N LYS A 54 10.93 13.34 -20.43
CA LYS A 54 12.08 13.87 -19.65
C LYS A 54 11.74 15.11 -18.81
N GLN A 55 10.86 15.96 -19.31
CA GLN A 55 10.44 17.15 -18.59
C GLN A 55 9.65 16.76 -17.34
N LEU A 56 8.62 15.90 -17.50
CA LEU A 56 7.81 15.42 -16.40
C LEU A 56 8.65 14.64 -15.36
N GLU A 57 9.62 13.83 -15.81
CA GLU A 57 10.56 13.16 -14.89
C GLU A 57 11.34 14.16 -14.02
N THR A 58 11.79 15.26 -14.61
CA THR A 58 12.51 16.32 -13.88
C THR A 58 11.59 17.00 -12.85
N GLU A 59 10.38 17.33 -13.25
CA GLU A 59 9.40 17.99 -12.40
C GLU A 59 8.94 17.08 -11.25
N LEU A 60 8.72 15.79 -11.52
CA LEU A 60 8.44 14.79 -10.49
C LEU A 60 9.59 14.65 -9.48
N SER A 61 10.83 14.68 -9.97
CA SER A 61 12.02 14.64 -9.10
C SER A 61 12.10 15.88 -8.21
N CYS A 62 11.79 17.06 -8.76
CA CYS A 62 11.73 18.30 -7.99
C CYS A 62 10.62 18.24 -6.93
N PHE A 63 9.45 17.71 -7.26
CA PHE A 63 8.36 17.54 -6.31
C PHE A 63 8.72 16.63 -5.15
N ILE A 64 9.34 15.48 -5.41
CA ILE A 64 9.78 14.55 -4.35
C ILE A 64 10.88 15.18 -3.50
N THR A 65 11.84 15.86 -4.11
CA THR A 65 12.90 16.58 -3.39
C THR A 65 12.30 17.64 -2.46
N PHE A 66 11.33 18.38 -2.94
CA PHE A 66 10.62 19.37 -2.11
C PHE A 66 9.94 18.73 -0.89
N LEU A 67 9.32 17.54 -1.04
CA LEU A 67 8.73 16.83 0.11
C LEU A 67 9.78 16.45 1.15
N TRP A 68 10.96 16.03 0.73
CA TRP A 68 12.08 15.75 1.65
C TRP A 68 12.63 17.02 2.30
N ASP A 69 12.75 18.12 1.55
CA ASP A 69 13.26 19.40 2.05
C ASP A 69 12.37 20.01 3.13
N ILE A 70 11.07 19.78 3.08
CA ILE A 70 10.13 20.20 4.14
C ILE A 70 10.08 19.22 5.33
N GLY A 71 10.96 18.21 5.35
CA GLY A 71 11.16 17.28 6.47
C GLY A 71 10.20 16.09 6.49
N LEU A 72 9.58 15.73 5.35
CA LEU A 72 8.78 14.52 5.25
C LEU A 72 9.66 13.34 4.86
N GLU A 73 9.60 12.25 5.62
CA GLU A 73 10.21 10.97 5.26
C GLU A 73 9.27 10.24 4.29
N VAL A 74 9.53 10.40 2.99
CA VAL A 74 8.68 9.88 1.92
C VAL A 74 9.37 8.76 1.18
N GLY A 75 8.78 7.55 1.24
CA GLY A 75 9.00 6.49 0.27
C GLY A 75 8.12 6.76 -0.96
N HIS A 76 8.67 6.66 -2.17
CA HIS A 76 7.90 6.97 -3.37
C HIS A 76 8.10 5.97 -4.49
N SER A 77 7.11 5.90 -5.36
CA SER A 77 7.20 5.24 -6.66
C SER A 77 6.41 6.03 -7.70
N VAL A 78 6.88 6.01 -8.94
CA VAL A 78 6.18 6.58 -10.10
C VAL A 78 5.86 5.43 -11.03
N ARG A 79 4.60 5.27 -11.41
CA ARG A 79 4.11 4.10 -12.17
C ARG A 79 2.97 4.48 -13.10
N THR A 80 2.91 3.81 -14.23
CA THR A 80 1.69 3.72 -15.04
C THR A 80 0.83 2.56 -14.56
N ILE A 81 -0.40 2.45 -15.10
CA ILE A 81 -1.27 1.29 -14.82
C ILE A 81 -0.61 0.00 -15.32
N GLU A 82 0.05 0.05 -16.47
CA GLU A 82 0.77 -1.07 -17.08
C GLU A 82 1.92 -1.55 -16.17
N ASP A 83 2.71 -0.63 -15.61
CA ASP A 83 3.77 -0.96 -14.64
C ASP A 83 3.19 -1.61 -13.38
N CYS A 84 2.05 -1.12 -12.91
CA CYS A 84 1.35 -1.70 -11.76
C CYS A 84 0.90 -3.13 -12.03
N ILE A 85 0.35 -3.41 -13.22
CA ILE A 85 -0.07 -4.75 -13.64
C ILE A 85 1.14 -5.69 -13.74
N GLU A 86 2.20 -5.26 -14.41
CA GLU A 86 3.39 -6.09 -14.62
C GLU A 86 4.06 -6.45 -13.29
N GLN A 87 4.31 -5.45 -12.45
CA GLN A 87 4.95 -5.67 -11.16
C GLN A 87 4.04 -6.40 -10.17
N GLY A 88 2.74 -6.08 -10.17
CA GLY A 88 1.76 -6.73 -9.30
C GLY A 88 1.60 -8.23 -9.60
N LYS A 89 1.79 -8.67 -10.85
CA LYS A 89 1.75 -10.09 -11.23
C LYS A 89 2.96 -10.88 -10.76
N THR A 90 4.09 -10.23 -10.55
CA THR A 90 5.37 -10.88 -10.24
C THR A 90 5.75 -10.80 -8.77
N ASP A 91 5.28 -9.78 -8.05
CA ASP A 91 5.64 -9.51 -6.66
C ASP A 91 4.41 -9.36 -5.77
N VAL A 92 4.25 -10.32 -4.85
CA VAL A 92 3.15 -10.32 -3.88
C VAL A 92 3.20 -9.13 -2.92
N THR A 93 4.37 -8.54 -2.68
CA THR A 93 4.52 -7.34 -1.83
C THR A 93 3.98 -6.12 -2.56
N VAL A 94 4.28 -6.01 -3.84
CA VAL A 94 3.80 -4.90 -4.69
C VAL A 94 2.27 -4.93 -4.77
N ILE A 95 1.67 -6.07 -5.13
CA ILE A 95 0.20 -6.16 -5.20
C ILE A 95 -0.44 -5.92 -3.83
N THR A 96 0.18 -6.37 -2.73
CA THR A 96 -0.33 -6.11 -1.37
C THR A 96 -0.39 -4.61 -1.08
N ASN A 97 0.64 -3.85 -1.42
CA ASN A 97 0.66 -2.39 -1.23
C ASN A 97 -0.42 -1.70 -2.10
N MET A 98 -0.65 -2.21 -3.31
CA MET A 98 -1.68 -1.66 -4.21
C MET A 98 -3.11 -1.97 -3.75
N ILE A 99 -3.36 -3.16 -3.17
CA ILE A 99 -4.68 -3.52 -2.59
C ILE A 99 -5.11 -2.51 -1.51
N GLU A 100 -4.17 -1.87 -0.85
CA GLU A 100 -4.39 -0.90 0.21
C GLU A 100 -4.29 0.55 -0.26
N ALA A 101 -4.12 0.74 -1.57
CA ALA A 101 -4.02 2.07 -2.16
C ALA A 101 -5.25 2.93 -1.88
N ARG A 102 -5.00 4.21 -1.62
CA ARG A 102 -6.03 5.22 -1.39
C ARG A 102 -5.66 6.51 -2.13
N LEU A 103 -6.59 7.02 -2.93
CA LEU A 103 -6.41 8.30 -3.60
C LEU A 103 -6.26 9.43 -2.56
N ILE A 104 -5.23 10.24 -2.71
CA ILE A 104 -5.05 11.47 -1.94
C ILE A 104 -5.64 12.64 -2.72
N CYS A 105 -5.19 12.85 -3.97
CA CYS A 105 -5.66 13.90 -4.88
C CYS A 105 -5.23 13.59 -6.32
N GLY A 106 -5.67 14.41 -7.27
CA GLY A 106 -5.41 14.23 -8.70
C GLY A 106 -6.60 13.59 -9.44
N ASP A 107 -6.34 12.94 -10.56
CA ASP A 107 -7.38 12.39 -11.45
C ASP A 107 -8.06 11.14 -10.86
N ALA A 108 -9.32 11.29 -10.45
CA ALA A 108 -10.12 10.20 -9.89
C ALA A 108 -10.43 9.11 -10.92
N ASN A 109 -10.62 9.45 -12.20
CA ASN A 109 -10.90 8.46 -13.23
C ASN A 109 -9.67 7.58 -13.51
N LEU A 110 -8.47 8.17 -13.48
CA LEU A 110 -7.22 7.41 -13.59
C LEU A 110 -7.09 6.43 -12.42
N TYR A 111 -7.39 6.87 -11.20
CA TYR A 111 -7.36 6.03 -10.02
C TYR A 111 -8.41 4.91 -10.06
N GLU A 112 -9.63 5.17 -10.53
CA GLU A 112 -10.66 4.13 -10.72
C GLU A 112 -10.23 3.07 -11.75
N ARG A 113 -9.64 3.49 -12.87
CA ARG A 113 -9.06 2.57 -13.87
C ARG A 113 -7.94 1.72 -13.29
N PHE A 114 -7.07 2.32 -12.48
CA PHE A 114 -6.04 1.61 -11.75
C PHE A 114 -6.64 0.57 -10.82
N GLN A 115 -7.64 0.92 -10.00
CA GLN A 115 -8.28 -0.04 -9.09
C GLN A 115 -8.91 -1.23 -9.82
N GLN A 116 -9.54 -0.99 -10.97
CA GLN A 116 -10.09 -2.06 -11.82
C GLN A 116 -8.99 -2.95 -12.40
N ALA A 117 -7.88 -2.34 -12.84
CA ALA A 117 -6.77 -3.06 -13.47
C ALA A 117 -5.98 -3.94 -12.49
N ILE A 118 -5.90 -3.54 -11.22
CA ILE A 118 -5.20 -4.28 -10.17
C ILE A 118 -6.12 -5.17 -9.34
N ASP A 119 -7.36 -5.43 -9.82
CA ASP A 119 -8.25 -6.30 -9.06
C ASP A 119 -7.51 -7.61 -8.74
N PRO A 120 -7.34 -7.93 -7.44
CA PRO A 120 -6.57 -9.11 -7.06
C PRO A 120 -7.14 -10.40 -7.64
N SER A 121 -8.44 -10.45 -7.97
CA SER A 121 -9.07 -11.63 -8.57
C SER A 121 -8.52 -11.95 -9.95
N GLU A 122 -8.05 -10.94 -10.69
CA GLU A 122 -7.50 -11.07 -12.02
C GLU A 122 -5.99 -11.34 -12.03
N MET A 123 -5.28 -10.99 -10.95
CA MET A 123 -3.82 -11.07 -10.88
C MET A 123 -3.30 -12.34 -10.23
N TRP A 124 -3.90 -12.73 -9.10
CA TRP A 124 -3.46 -13.86 -8.29
C TRP A 124 -4.66 -14.72 -7.92
N SER A 125 -4.59 -16.04 -8.07
CA SER A 125 -5.58 -16.89 -7.42
C SER A 125 -5.49 -16.75 -5.90
N SER A 126 -6.61 -16.97 -5.19
CA SER A 126 -6.62 -16.93 -3.72
C SER A 126 -5.60 -17.86 -3.09
N ARG A 127 -5.40 -19.03 -3.72
CA ARG A 127 -4.43 -20.01 -3.27
C ARG A 127 -2.99 -19.55 -3.46
N GLU A 128 -2.64 -19.06 -4.64
CA GLU A 128 -1.29 -18.58 -4.94
C GLU A 128 -0.92 -17.39 -4.06
N PHE A 129 -1.85 -16.44 -3.86
CA PHE A 129 -1.66 -15.31 -2.98
C PHE A 129 -1.42 -15.75 -1.53
N PHE A 130 -2.23 -16.69 -1.02
CA PHE A 130 -2.05 -17.25 0.32
C PHE A 130 -0.70 -17.94 0.47
N GLU A 131 -0.32 -18.83 -0.46
CA GLU A 131 0.95 -19.55 -0.44
C GLU A 131 2.15 -18.59 -0.49
N ALA A 132 2.07 -17.53 -1.31
CA ALA A 132 3.10 -16.50 -1.39
C ALA A 132 3.22 -15.69 -0.08
N LYS A 133 2.10 -15.32 0.54
CA LYS A 133 2.08 -14.61 1.82
C LYS A 133 2.58 -15.49 2.97
N LEU A 134 2.23 -16.77 2.98
CA LEU A 134 2.75 -17.72 3.96
C LEU A 134 4.27 -17.89 3.84
N LYS A 135 4.78 -17.99 2.61
CA LYS A 135 6.23 -18.07 2.35
C LYS A 135 6.96 -16.79 2.78
N GLU A 136 6.38 -15.63 2.49
CA GLU A 136 6.90 -14.33 2.95
C GLU A 136 6.96 -14.28 4.48
N GLN A 137 5.89 -14.67 5.17
CA GLN A 137 5.83 -14.74 6.63
C GLN A 137 6.91 -15.66 7.21
N GLN A 138 7.02 -16.88 6.69
CA GLN A 138 8.02 -17.84 7.15
C GLN A 138 9.46 -17.29 6.96
N SER A 139 9.74 -16.71 5.80
CA SER A 139 11.05 -16.10 5.52
C SER A 139 11.36 -14.91 6.44
N ARG A 140 10.33 -14.16 6.82
CA ARG A 140 10.41 -13.05 7.77
C ARG A 140 10.66 -13.55 9.18
N HIS A 141 9.90 -14.55 9.65
CA HIS A 141 10.09 -15.14 10.98
C HIS A 141 11.49 -15.72 11.16
N LEU A 142 12.03 -16.39 10.14
CA LEU A 142 13.41 -16.92 10.18
C LEU A 142 14.46 -15.81 10.41
N ARG A 143 14.26 -14.59 9.89
CA ARG A 143 15.17 -13.46 10.16
C ARG A 143 15.18 -13.02 11.61
N TYR A 144 14.13 -13.33 12.36
CA TYR A 144 13.97 -13.04 13.79
C TYR A 144 14.13 -14.31 14.66
N ASN A 145 14.86 -15.34 14.16
CA ASN A 145 15.10 -16.61 14.83
C ASN A 145 13.82 -17.35 15.26
N ASP A 146 12.74 -17.12 14.53
CA ASP A 146 11.40 -17.70 14.79
C ASP A 146 10.95 -17.55 16.26
N THR A 147 11.28 -16.44 16.90
CA THR A 147 10.93 -16.14 18.28
C THR A 147 10.46 -14.70 18.48
N ALA A 148 9.44 -14.54 19.32
CA ALA A 148 8.99 -13.24 19.82
C ALA A 148 9.82 -12.76 21.04
N TYR A 149 10.67 -13.62 21.61
CA TYR A 149 11.42 -13.36 22.86
C TYR A 149 12.85 -12.90 22.61
N ASN A 150 13.06 -11.99 21.67
CA ASN A 150 14.34 -11.33 21.50
C ASN A 150 14.57 -10.24 22.57
N LEU A 151 15.84 -9.90 22.84
CA LEU A 151 16.18 -8.80 23.77
C LEU A 151 15.54 -7.47 23.37
N GLU A 152 15.44 -7.23 22.06
CA GLU A 152 14.69 -6.11 21.47
C GLU A 152 13.67 -6.69 20.48
N PRO A 153 12.44 -7.00 20.94
CA PRO A 153 11.41 -7.58 20.07
C PRO A 153 10.96 -6.59 19.01
N ASN A 154 10.99 -7.01 17.75
CA ASN A 154 10.42 -6.22 16.68
C ASN A 154 8.91 -6.43 16.63
N ILE A 155 8.15 -5.48 17.17
CA ILE A 155 6.68 -5.55 17.26
C ILE A 155 5.98 -5.48 15.91
N LYS A 156 6.66 -5.00 14.86
CA LYS A 156 6.11 -4.92 13.50
C LYS A 156 6.37 -6.21 12.72
N GLU A 157 7.63 -6.67 12.69
CA GLU A 157 8.08 -7.70 11.75
C GLU A 157 8.35 -9.06 12.43
N GLY A 158 8.52 -9.11 13.75
CA GLY A 158 8.75 -10.34 14.50
C GLY A 158 7.53 -11.28 14.51
N PRO A 159 7.73 -12.56 14.88
CA PRO A 159 6.63 -13.51 15.06
C PRO A 159 5.58 -12.99 16.05
N GLY A 160 4.30 -13.05 15.67
CA GLY A 160 3.19 -12.50 16.46
C GLY A 160 3.06 -10.97 16.39
N GLY A 161 3.88 -10.30 15.58
CA GLY A 161 3.84 -8.85 15.42
C GLY A 161 2.72 -8.36 14.50
N LEU A 162 2.67 -7.03 14.33
CA LEU A 162 1.63 -6.33 13.56
C LEU A 162 1.49 -6.87 12.12
N ARG A 163 2.60 -7.25 11.49
CA ARG A 163 2.60 -7.79 10.12
C ARG A 163 1.84 -9.11 10.01
N ASP A 164 1.83 -9.95 11.04
CA ASP A 164 1.08 -11.20 11.03
C ASP A 164 -0.43 -10.95 11.07
N ILE A 165 -0.86 -9.95 11.85
CA ILE A 165 -2.27 -9.51 11.87
C ILE A 165 -2.67 -8.95 10.50
N GLN A 166 -1.81 -8.14 9.89
CA GLN A 166 -2.06 -7.56 8.56
C GLN A 166 -2.20 -8.63 7.47
N ILE A 167 -1.42 -9.72 7.52
CA ILE A 167 -1.52 -10.82 6.55
C ILE A 167 -2.93 -11.43 6.57
N VAL A 168 -3.55 -11.61 7.73
CA VAL A 168 -4.93 -12.10 7.83
C VAL A 168 -5.88 -11.18 7.06
N GLY A 169 -5.75 -9.86 7.22
CA GLY A 169 -6.55 -8.87 6.51
C GLY A 169 -6.34 -8.91 4.99
N TRP A 170 -5.09 -9.03 4.53
CA TRP A 170 -4.79 -9.08 3.09
C TRP A 170 -5.32 -10.35 2.43
N VAL A 171 -5.16 -11.50 3.07
CA VAL A 171 -5.70 -12.78 2.58
C VAL A 171 -7.23 -12.73 2.54
N ALA A 172 -7.85 -12.18 3.58
CA ALA A 172 -9.29 -12.00 3.63
C ALA A 172 -9.80 -11.08 2.52
N LYS A 173 -9.16 -9.92 2.36
CA LYS A 173 -9.51 -8.95 1.32
C LYS A 173 -9.35 -9.56 -0.08
N ARG A 174 -8.27 -10.33 -0.30
CA ARG A 174 -8.04 -11.02 -1.56
C ARG A 174 -9.07 -12.12 -1.84
N HIS A 175 -9.38 -12.96 -0.85
CA HIS A 175 -10.23 -14.13 -1.05
C HIS A 175 -11.72 -13.80 -1.11
N PHE A 176 -12.17 -12.85 -0.27
CA PHE A 176 -13.59 -12.55 -0.07
C PHE A 176 -14.02 -11.20 -0.63
N GLY A 177 -13.07 -10.36 -1.09
CA GLY A 177 -13.33 -8.96 -1.41
C GLY A 177 -13.78 -8.14 -0.19
N THR A 178 -13.52 -8.65 1.02
CA THR A 178 -13.96 -8.00 2.26
C THR A 178 -13.15 -6.75 2.55
N ARG A 179 -13.80 -5.73 3.10
CA ARG A 179 -13.13 -4.49 3.52
C ARG A 179 -12.89 -4.43 5.02
N THR A 180 -13.55 -5.30 5.78
CA THR A 180 -13.50 -5.30 7.24
C THR A 180 -13.40 -6.72 7.79
N TYR A 181 -12.76 -6.88 8.95
CA TYR A 181 -12.73 -8.17 9.67
C TYR A 181 -14.12 -8.63 10.14
N LEU A 182 -15.08 -7.71 10.31
CA LEU A 182 -16.46 -8.06 10.70
C LEU A 182 -17.15 -8.93 9.67
N GLU A 183 -16.90 -8.68 8.37
CA GLU A 183 -17.46 -9.51 7.29
C GLU A 183 -16.94 -10.96 7.33
N LEU A 184 -15.78 -11.21 7.96
CA LEU A 184 -15.27 -12.57 8.16
C LEU A 184 -16.06 -13.34 9.21
N ILE A 185 -16.60 -12.65 10.23
CA ILE A 185 -17.50 -13.24 11.23
C ILE A 185 -18.80 -13.67 10.55
N ASP A 186 -19.39 -12.78 9.75
CA ASP A 186 -20.66 -13.03 9.05
C ASP A 186 -20.56 -14.22 8.09
N ARG A 187 -19.35 -14.45 7.56
CA ARG A 187 -19.06 -15.58 6.66
C ARG A 187 -18.58 -16.83 7.40
N GLY A 188 -18.43 -16.79 8.71
CA GLY A 188 -18.03 -17.93 9.54
C GLY A 188 -16.56 -18.32 9.45
N PHE A 189 -15.66 -17.43 9.01
CA PHE A 189 -14.23 -17.70 8.91
C PHE A 189 -13.47 -17.42 10.19
N ILE A 190 -13.96 -16.48 10.99
CA ILE A 190 -13.47 -16.23 12.35
C ILE A 190 -14.68 -16.13 13.29
N THR A 191 -14.48 -16.49 14.52
CA THR A 191 -15.45 -16.30 15.60
C THR A 191 -15.42 -14.85 16.12
N SER A 192 -16.46 -14.44 16.82
CA SER A 192 -16.47 -13.15 17.52
C SER A 192 -15.31 -13.02 18.53
N ASP A 193 -14.94 -14.12 19.19
CA ASP A 193 -13.84 -14.13 20.17
C ASP A 193 -12.49 -13.95 19.47
N GLU A 194 -12.25 -14.63 18.35
CA GLU A 194 -11.04 -14.47 17.54
C GLU A 194 -10.92 -13.04 16.99
N TYR A 195 -12.03 -12.45 16.55
CA TYR A 195 -12.07 -11.04 16.15
C TYR A 195 -11.66 -10.11 17.29
N GLN A 196 -12.20 -10.32 18.50
CA GLN A 196 -11.83 -9.51 19.66
C GLN A 196 -10.33 -9.65 19.99
N LEU A 197 -9.77 -10.85 19.88
CA LEU A 197 -8.34 -11.08 20.07
C LEU A 197 -7.49 -10.34 19.02
N LEU A 198 -7.89 -10.36 17.74
CA LEU A 198 -7.21 -9.62 16.67
C LEU A 198 -7.22 -8.11 16.95
N VAL A 199 -8.38 -7.54 17.30
CA VAL A 199 -8.52 -6.11 17.61
C VAL A 199 -7.72 -5.72 18.87
N GLN A 200 -7.73 -6.55 19.89
CA GLN A 200 -6.92 -6.31 21.08
C GLN A 200 -5.43 -6.37 20.76
N GLY A 201 -4.98 -7.41 20.03
CA GLY A 201 -3.59 -7.54 19.59
C GLY A 201 -3.13 -6.29 18.81
N GLN A 202 -3.92 -5.81 17.86
CA GLN A 202 -3.59 -4.62 17.07
C GLN A 202 -3.50 -3.34 17.92
N ARG A 203 -4.25 -3.25 19.02
CA ARG A 203 -4.21 -2.08 19.93
C ARG A 203 -3.03 -2.12 20.91
N HIS A 204 -2.47 -3.29 21.15
CA HIS A 204 -1.35 -3.47 22.09
C HIS A 204 0.02 -3.43 21.42
N LEU A 205 0.07 -3.63 20.09
CA LEU A 205 1.26 -3.51 19.26
C LEU A 205 1.45 -2.09 18.73
#